data_928ae117ddd9573123bd5f80422c26a1
#
_entry.id   928ae117ddd9573123bd5f80422c26a1
#
_cell.length_a   1.000
_cell.length_b   1.000
_cell.length_c   1.000
_cell.angle_alpha   90.00
_cell.angle_beta   90.00
_cell.angle_gamma   90.00
#
_symmetry.space_group_name_H-M   'P 1'
#
loop_
_entity.id
_entity.type
_entity.pdbx_description
1 polymer ?
#
loop_
_entity_poly.entity_id
_entity_poly.type
_entity_poly.pdbx_seq_one_letter_code
_entity_poly.pdbx_strand_id
1 'polypeptide(L)'
;MQQQIDVFLASLTTFWTQLAGFVPQLLGALLLLFLGWLFANLVRTGVTKLLDLLKFDSVAEKTGIEAFLKQGNLDVSLSKLLARLVYWIIIFVVVVTVANSLGLHMVAELFNKVVLYIPNIIVAILVLVFGVLIARFINRLAFAYLNNIGVQGALTISTLAEYATIIFVVFVALEQLAIGTTLLTAAFQIGFGAIGLALALAFGLGGREWAAGVIKKLTEK
;
A
#
# COMPACT_ATOMS: atom_id res chain seq x y z
N MET A 1 -14.38 -25.20 57.23
CA MET A 1 -14.55 -26.38 56.34
C MET A 1 -15.77 -26.22 55.41
N GLN A 2 -16.97 -25.93 55.89
CA GLN A 2 -18.17 -25.71 55.04
C GLN A 2 -17.98 -24.66 53.99
N GLN A 3 -17.42 -23.50 54.39
CA GLN A 3 -17.18 -22.36 53.43
C GLN A 3 -16.23 -22.72 52.30
N GLN A 4 -15.28 -23.61 52.48
CA GLN A 4 -14.38 -24.09 51.42
C GLN A 4 -15.05 -25.07 50.46
N ILE A 5 -15.94 -25.88 51.00
CA ILE A 5 -16.77 -26.83 50.20
C ILE A 5 -17.77 -26.05 49.32
N ASP A 6 -18.40 -25.03 49.89
CA ASP A 6 -19.37 -24.18 49.15
C ASP A 6 -18.66 -23.41 48.00
N VAL A 7 -17.45 -22.88 48.24
CA VAL A 7 -16.63 -22.22 47.18
C VAL A 7 -16.24 -23.22 46.10
N PHE A 8 -15.87 -24.44 46.45
CA PHE A 8 -15.52 -25.49 45.49
C PHE A 8 -16.74 -25.90 44.65
N LEU A 9 -17.90 -26.11 45.26
CA LEU A 9 -19.14 -26.46 44.57
C LEU A 9 -19.59 -25.30 43.65
N ALA A 10 -19.53 -24.05 44.11
CA ALA A 10 -19.81 -22.89 43.29
C ALA A 10 -18.88 -22.78 42.07
N SER A 11 -17.57 -23.08 42.24
CA SER A 11 -16.63 -23.10 41.16
C SER A 11 -16.94 -24.21 40.13
N LEU A 12 -17.35 -25.39 40.58
CA LEU A 12 -17.76 -26.48 39.70
C LEU A 12 -19.04 -26.13 38.91
N THR A 13 -20.04 -25.56 39.56
CA THR A 13 -21.27 -25.14 38.89
C THR A 13 -21.00 -24.02 37.86
N THR A 14 -20.12 -23.08 38.19
CA THR A 14 -19.70 -22.02 37.26
C THR A 14 -18.97 -22.62 36.07
N PHE A 15 -18.05 -23.57 36.27
CA PHE A 15 -17.36 -24.28 35.20
C PHE A 15 -18.34 -25.00 34.25
N TRP A 16 -19.32 -25.74 34.80
CA TRP A 16 -20.30 -26.44 33.98
C TRP A 16 -21.22 -25.49 33.21
N THR A 17 -21.65 -24.38 33.80
CA THR A 17 -22.46 -23.37 33.11
C THR A 17 -21.70 -22.67 32.00
N GLN A 18 -20.41 -22.37 32.22
CA GLN A 18 -19.54 -21.81 31.17
C GLN A 18 -19.33 -22.81 30.04
N LEU A 19 -19.09 -24.08 30.35
CA LEU A 19 -18.91 -25.14 29.34
C LEU A 19 -20.19 -25.35 28.52
N ALA A 20 -21.35 -25.36 29.18
CA ALA A 20 -22.64 -25.50 28.50
C ALA A 20 -22.97 -24.29 27.61
N GLY A 21 -22.55 -23.09 28.01
CA GLY A 21 -22.70 -21.86 27.21
C GLY A 21 -21.73 -21.80 26.02
N PHE A 22 -20.57 -22.44 26.13
CA PHE A 22 -19.54 -22.42 25.08
C PHE A 22 -19.96 -23.20 23.82
N VAL A 23 -20.71 -24.30 23.97
CA VAL A 23 -21.16 -25.14 22.83
C VAL A 23 -22.04 -24.35 21.84
N PRO A 24 -23.11 -23.64 22.27
CA PRO A 24 -23.88 -22.78 21.36
C PRO A 24 -23.05 -21.66 20.71
N GLN A 25 -22.11 -21.08 21.46
CA GLN A 25 -21.20 -20.05 20.93
C GLN A 25 -20.30 -20.62 19.83
N LEU A 26 -19.76 -21.82 20.01
CA LEU A 26 -18.97 -22.53 18.99
C LEU A 26 -19.78 -22.79 17.71
N LEU A 27 -21.01 -23.25 17.84
CA LEU A 27 -21.89 -23.46 16.69
C LEU A 27 -22.17 -22.16 15.94
N GLY A 28 -22.45 -21.08 16.66
CA GLY A 28 -22.61 -19.74 16.09
C GLY A 28 -21.34 -19.25 15.39
N ALA A 29 -20.17 -19.48 16.00
CA ALA A 29 -18.88 -19.14 15.44
C ALA A 29 -18.59 -19.90 14.13
N LEU A 30 -18.86 -21.20 14.09
CA LEU A 30 -18.71 -22.03 12.88
C LEU A 30 -19.65 -21.57 11.75
N LEU A 31 -20.88 -21.22 12.10
CA LEU A 31 -21.87 -20.67 11.17
C LEU A 31 -21.40 -19.33 10.59
N LEU A 32 -20.89 -18.42 11.44
CA LEU A 32 -20.31 -17.16 11.02
C LEU A 32 -19.08 -17.35 10.11
N LEU A 33 -18.20 -18.27 10.42
CA LEU A 33 -17.05 -18.61 9.56
C LEU A 33 -17.50 -19.10 8.19
N PHE A 34 -18.49 -20.00 8.15
CA PHE A 34 -19.00 -20.54 6.88
C PHE A 34 -19.65 -19.46 6.03
N LEU A 35 -20.55 -18.66 6.61
CA LEU A 35 -21.21 -17.56 5.91
C LEU A 35 -20.22 -16.48 5.49
N GLY A 36 -19.27 -16.15 6.35
CA GLY A 36 -18.19 -15.21 6.06
C GLY A 36 -17.30 -15.66 4.91
N TRP A 37 -16.95 -16.94 4.88
CA TRP A 37 -16.19 -17.52 3.77
C TRP A 37 -16.98 -17.46 2.44
N LEU A 38 -18.26 -17.81 2.48
CA LEU A 38 -19.11 -17.72 1.29
C LEU A 38 -19.21 -16.27 0.78
N PHE A 39 -19.42 -15.32 1.66
CA PHE A 39 -19.48 -13.90 1.36
C PHE A 39 -18.12 -13.39 0.82
N ALA A 40 -17.01 -13.77 1.43
CA ALA A 40 -15.67 -13.39 0.99
C ALA A 40 -15.38 -13.87 -0.44
N ASN A 41 -15.78 -15.10 -0.78
CA ASN A 41 -15.62 -15.64 -2.13
C ASN A 41 -16.48 -14.88 -3.16
N LEU A 42 -17.71 -14.52 -2.78
CA LEU A 42 -18.60 -13.76 -3.64
C LEU A 42 -18.02 -12.37 -3.93
N VAL A 43 -17.56 -11.66 -2.91
CA VAL A 43 -16.94 -10.34 -3.06
C VAL A 43 -15.65 -10.43 -3.87
N ARG A 44 -14.78 -11.42 -3.62
CA ARG A 44 -13.57 -11.67 -4.41
C ARG A 44 -13.91 -11.80 -5.90
N THR A 45 -14.92 -12.58 -6.24
CA THR A 45 -15.33 -12.78 -7.63
C THR A 45 -15.86 -11.49 -8.24
N GLY A 46 -16.64 -10.71 -7.48
CA GLY A 46 -17.14 -9.40 -7.89
C GLY A 46 -16.00 -8.42 -8.16
N VAL A 47 -15.03 -8.31 -7.24
CA VAL A 47 -13.86 -7.43 -7.38
C VAL A 47 -13.01 -7.84 -8.60
N THR A 48 -12.76 -9.15 -8.80
CA THR A 48 -12.03 -9.62 -9.99
C THR A 48 -12.72 -9.17 -11.26
N LYS A 49 -14.04 -9.40 -11.38
CA LYS A 49 -14.81 -9.00 -12.57
C LYS A 49 -14.80 -7.49 -12.79
N LEU A 50 -14.90 -6.70 -11.73
CA LEU A 50 -14.82 -5.22 -11.83
C LEU A 50 -13.46 -4.77 -12.34
N LEU A 51 -12.36 -5.31 -11.82
CA LEU A 51 -11.01 -4.98 -12.26
C LEU A 51 -10.75 -5.43 -13.71
N ASP A 52 -11.28 -6.60 -14.11
CA ASP A 52 -11.20 -7.09 -15.48
C ASP A 52 -11.98 -6.16 -16.46
N LEU A 53 -13.18 -5.69 -16.07
CA LEU A 53 -13.97 -4.74 -16.86
C LEU A 53 -13.24 -3.39 -17.03
N LEU A 54 -12.53 -2.94 -15.98
CA LEU A 54 -11.72 -1.73 -16.02
C LEU A 54 -10.39 -1.92 -16.77
N LYS A 55 -10.13 -3.15 -17.29
CA LYS A 55 -8.88 -3.52 -17.96
C LYS A 55 -7.63 -3.20 -17.11
N PHE A 56 -7.76 -3.35 -15.79
CA PHE A 56 -6.70 -2.98 -14.84
C PHE A 56 -5.38 -3.71 -15.13
N ASP A 57 -5.44 -4.99 -15.50
CA ASP A 57 -4.24 -5.77 -15.86
C ASP A 57 -3.54 -5.18 -17.09
N SER A 58 -4.28 -4.74 -18.10
CA SER A 58 -3.69 -4.07 -19.28
C SER A 58 -3.01 -2.74 -18.95
N VAL A 59 -3.51 -2.03 -17.92
CA VAL A 59 -2.86 -0.82 -17.39
C VAL A 59 -1.59 -1.19 -16.62
N ALA A 60 -1.67 -2.23 -15.80
CA ALA A 60 -0.56 -2.74 -15.00
C ALA A 60 0.59 -3.32 -15.84
N GLU A 61 0.30 -4.03 -16.95
CA GLU A 61 1.31 -4.51 -17.90
C GLU A 61 2.19 -3.38 -18.44
N LYS A 62 1.59 -2.22 -18.72
CA LYS A 62 2.34 -1.04 -19.18
C LYS A 62 3.31 -0.48 -18.17
N THR A 63 3.20 -0.84 -16.88
CA THR A 63 4.14 -0.41 -15.83
C THR A 63 5.38 -1.30 -15.74
N GLY A 64 5.34 -2.52 -16.28
CA GLY A 64 6.38 -3.53 -16.13
C GLY A 64 6.35 -4.26 -14.78
N ILE A 65 5.40 -3.93 -13.90
CA ILE A 65 5.26 -4.58 -12.59
C ILE A 65 4.93 -6.06 -12.75
N GLU A 66 4.09 -6.43 -13.73
CA GLU A 66 3.80 -7.84 -14.02
C GLU A 66 5.04 -8.62 -14.49
N ALA A 67 5.90 -8.00 -15.29
CA ALA A 67 7.16 -8.60 -15.69
C ALA A 67 8.07 -8.88 -14.49
N PHE A 68 8.10 -7.95 -13.53
CA PHE A 68 8.84 -8.13 -12.27
C PHE A 68 8.26 -9.25 -11.41
N LEU A 69 6.92 -9.33 -11.29
CA LEU A 69 6.24 -10.41 -10.56
C LEU A 69 6.49 -11.80 -11.20
N LYS A 70 6.49 -11.87 -12.53
CA LYS A 70 6.81 -13.10 -13.28
C LYS A 70 8.25 -13.55 -13.08
N GLN A 71 9.21 -12.63 -12.98
CA GLN A 71 10.59 -12.94 -12.62
C GLN A 71 10.70 -13.57 -11.22
N GLY A 72 9.81 -13.19 -10.30
CA GLY A 72 9.66 -13.81 -8.98
C GLY A 72 8.88 -15.13 -8.97
N ASN A 73 8.60 -15.74 -10.14
CA ASN A 73 7.78 -16.96 -10.27
C ASN A 73 6.34 -16.79 -9.78
N LEU A 74 5.82 -15.57 -9.76
CA LEU A 74 4.45 -15.25 -9.38
C LEU A 74 3.60 -15.02 -10.65
N ASP A 75 3.04 -16.10 -11.19
CA ASP A 75 2.09 -16.05 -12.32
C ASP A 75 0.70 -15.57 -11.87
N VAL A 76 0.65 -14.38 -11.25
CA VAL A 76 -0.60 -13.81 -10.75
C VAL A 76 -0.79 -12.42 -11.35
N SER A 77 -1.93 -12.19 -12.01
CA SER A 77 -2.30 -10.84 -12.45
C SER A 77 -2.56 -9.92 -11.25
N LEU A 78 -2.27 -8.62 -11.40
CA LEU A 78 -2.48 -7.64 -10.34
C LEU A 78 -3.94 -7.54 -9.91
N SER A 79 -4.89 -7.69 -10.85
CA SER A 79 -6.33 -7.78 -10.54
C SER A 79 -6.66 -8.93 -9.60
N LYS A 80 -6.10 -10.12 -9.84
CA LYS A 80 -6.29 -11.28 -8.97
C LYS A 80 -5.61 -11.09 -7.60
N LEU A 81 -4.46 -10.43 -7.58
CA LEU A 81 -3.76 -10.10 -6.32
C LEU A 81 -4.62 -9.18 -5.45
N LEU A 82 -5.12 -8.07 -6.01
CA LEU A 82 -6.00 -7.14 -5.31
C LEU A 82 -7.29 -7.80 -4.81
N ALA A 83 -7.94 -8.60 -5.68
CA ALA A 83 -9.13 -9.35 -5.28
C ALA A 83 -8.85 -10.36 -4.16
N ARG A 84 -7.66 -10.97 -4.14
CA ARG A 84 -7.21 -11.86 -3.06
C ARG A 84 -6.97 -11.10 -1.76
N LEU A 85 -6.42 -9.89 -1.82
CA LEU A 85 -6.26 -9.03 -0.64
C LEU A 85 -7.62 -8.65 -0.04
N VAL A 86 -8.59 -8.25 -0.87
CA VAL A 86 -9.97 -7.97 -0.42
C VAL A 86 -10.61 -9.20 0.22
N TYR A 87 -10.42 -10.39 -0.36
CA TYR A 87 -10.87 -11.64 0.23
C TYR A 87 -10.30 -11.84 1.63
N TRP A 88 -8.98 -11.65 1.81
CA TRP A 88 -8.32 -11.79 3.09
C TRP A 88 -8.80 -10.77 4.13
N ILE A 89 -9.09 -9.51 3.72
CA ILE A 89 -9.69 -8.52 4.62
C ILE A 89 -10.99 -9.08 5.20
N ILE A 90 -11.89 -9.58 4.35
CA ILE A 90 -13.19 -10.08 4.79
C ILE A 90 -13.02 -11.29 5.71
N ILE A 91 -12.15 -12.24 5.35
CA ILE A 91 -11.86 -13.40 6.20
C ILE A 91 -11.33 -12.97 7.57
N PHE A 92 -10.39 -12.04 7.63
CA PHE A 92 -9.84 -11.56 8.90
C PHE A 92 -10.89 -10.81 9.72
N VAL A 93 -11.76 -10.01 9.10
CA VAL A 93 -12.89 -9.37 9.80
C VAL A 93 -13.82 -10.41 10.41
N VAL A 94 -14.13 -11.47 9.67
CA VAL A 94 -14.93 -12.60 10.18
C VAL A 94 -14.23 -13.30 11.34
N VAL A 95 -12.90 -13.56 11.21
CA VAL A 95 -12.10 -14.17 12.29
C VAL A 95 -12.08 -13.29 13.54
N VAL A 96 -11.91 -11.97 13.39
CA VAL A 96 -11.98 -11.00 14.50
C VAL A 96 -13.35 -11.07 15.20
N THR A 97 -14.42 -11.10 14.40
CA THR A 97 -15.79 -11.19 14.94
C THR A 97 -16.01 -12.48 15.72
N VAL A 98 -15.56 -13.60 15.17
CA VAL A 98 -15.64 -14.93 15.82
C VAL A 98 -14.78 -14.98 17.07
N ALA A 99 -13.55 -14.47 17.02
CA ALA A 99 -12.68 -14.43 18.20
C ALA A 99 -13.27 -13.59 19.34
N ASN A 100 -13.87 -12.45 19.02
CA ASN A 100 -14.60 -11.63 20.00
C ASN A 100 -15.81 -12.37 20.58
N SER A 101 -16.58 -13.08 19.75
CA SER A 101 -17.75 -13.85 20.19
C SER A 101 -17.38 -14.99 21.14
N LEU A 102 -16.17 -15.55 20.99
CA LEU A 102 -15.61 -16.61 21.85
C LEU A 102 -14.88 -16.05 23.09
N GLY A 103 -14.84 -14.72 23.27
CA GLY A 103 -14.10 -14.07 24.35
C GLY A 103 -12.59 -14.02 24.17
N LEU A 104 -12.08 -14.35 22.97
CA LEU A 104 -10.64 -14.37 22.64
C LEU A 104 -10.17 -12.98 22.21
N HIS A 105 -10.35 -11.97 23.07
CA HIS A 105 -10.10 -10.56 22.74
C HIS A 105 -8.65 -10.29 22.31
N MET A 106 -7.66 -10.96 22.93
CA MET A 106 -6.25 -10.79 22.55
C MET A 106 -5.97 -11.28 21.12
N VAL A 107 -6.60 -12.39 20.73
CA VAL A 107 -6.49 -12.94 19.35
C VAL A 107 -7.18 -12.00 18.37
N ALA A 108 -8.38 -11.51 18.71
CA ALA A 108 -9.12 -10.55 17.92
C ALA A 108 -8.32 -9.27 17.67
N GLU A 109 -7.62 -8.75 18.68
CA GLU A 109 -6.78 -7.56 18.56
C GLU A 109 -5.61 -7.76 17.59
N LEU A 110 -4.94 -8.92 17.66
CA LEU A 110 -3.86 -9.25 16.73
C LEU A 110 -4.34 -9.30 15.28
N PHE A 111 -5.45 -9.99 15.01
CA PHE A 111 -6.03 -10.03 13.67
C PHE A 111 -6.55 -8.68 13.21
N ASN A 112 -7.10 -7.85 14.10
CA ASN A 112 -7.55 -6.51 13.76
C ASN A 112 -6.39 -5.61 13.26
N LYS A 113 -5.20 -5.72 13.86
CA LYS A 113 -4.00 -5.03 13.36
C LYS A 113 -3.68 -5.41 11.91
N VAL A 114 -3.83 -6.71 11.57
CA VAL A 114 -3.63 -7.19 10.20
C VAL A 114 -4.72 -6.65 9.27
N VAL A 115 -5.98 -6.67 9.68
CA VAL A 115 -7.11 -6.10 8.90
C VAL A 115 -6.85 -4.64 8.54
N LEU A 116 -6.42 -3.84 9.53
CA LEU A 116 -6.14 -2.41 9.34
C LEU A 116 -4.89 -2.16 8.47
N TYR A 117 -4.01 -3.14 8.33
CA TYR A 117 -2.80 -3.02 7.50
C TYR A 117 -3.03 -3.34 6.01
N ILE A 118 -3.97 -4.24 5.68
CA ILE A 118 -4.19 -4.65 4.28
C ILE A 118 -4.62 -3.49 3.37
N PRO A 119 -5.48 -2.54 3.78
CA PRO A 119 -5.76 -1.36 2.96
C PRO A 119 -4.51 -0.57 2.55
N ASN A 120 -3.53 -0.45 3.45
CA ASN A 120 -2.26 0.20 3.15
C ASN A 120 -1.49 -0.53 2.04
N ILE A 121 -1.50 -1.87 2.05
CA ILE A 121 -0.90 -2.69 0.98
C ILE A 121 -1.59 -2.41 -0.37
N ILE A 122 -2.93 -2.35 -0.37
CA ILE A 122 -3.70 -2.05 -1.59
C ILE A 122 -3.32 -0.68 -2.14
N VAL A 123 -3.29 0.34 -1.29
CA VAL A 123 -2.91 1.70 -1.67
C VAL A 123 -1.46 1.74 -2.17
N ALA A 124 -0.52 1.06 -1.52
CA ALA A 124 0.86 0.97 -1.97
C ALA A 124 0.98 0.37 -3.39
N ILE A 125 0.24 -0.71 -3.68
CA ILE A 125 0.18 -1.30 -5.03
C ILE A 125 -0.37 -0.30 -6.05
N LEU A 126 -1.46 0.39 -5.72
CA LEU A 126 -2.05 1.40 -6.59
C LEU A 126 -1.08 2.55 -6.85
N VAL A 127 -0.40 3.04 -5.81
CA VAL A 127 0.65 4.08 -5.92
C VAL A 127 1.75 3.63 -6.87
N LEU A 128 2.24 2.40 -6.78
CA LEU A 128 3.25 1.87 -7.69
C LEU A 128 2.73 1.83 -9.14
N VAL A 129 1.54 1.30 -9.38
CA VAL A 129 0.96 1.20 -10.72
C VAL A 129 0.78 2.58 -11.35
N PHE A 130 0.04 3.46 -10.69
CA PHE A 130 -0.24 4.79 -11.22
C PHE A 130 1.01 5.68 -11.23
N GLY A 131 1.87 5.56 -10.23
CA GLY A 131 3.10 6.33 -10.13
C GLY A 131 4.08 6.04 -11.27
N VAL A 132 4.26 4.76 -11.64
CA VAL A 132 5.10 4.40 -12.80
C VAL A 132 4.48 4.88 -14.11
N LEU A 133 3.15 4.87 -14.25
CA LEU A 133 2.48 5.45 -15.43
C LEU A 133 2.75 6.96 -15.53
N ILE A 134 2.66 7.67 -14.40
CA ILE A 134 2.97 9.11 -14.33
C ILE A 134 4.44 9.36 -14.66
N ALA A 135 5.37 8.57 -14.13
CA ALA A 135 6.79 8.68 -14.43
C ALA A 135 7.09 8.55 -15.93
N ARG A 136 6.49 7.55 -16.59
CA ARG A 136 6.60 7.37 -18.05
C ARG A 136 5.94 8.49 -18.83
N PHE A 137 4.82 9.01 -18.35
CA PHE A 137 4.17 10.17 -18.96
C PHE A 137 5.07 11.41 -18.89
N ILE A 138 5.68 11.69 -17.74
CA ILE A 138 6.65 12.77 -17.55
C ILE A 138 7.83 12.61 -18.49
N ASN A 139 8.40 11.39 -18.61
CA ASN A 139 9.49 11.12 -19.55
C ASN A 139 9.09 11.51 -20.98
N ARG A 140 7.95 11.02 -21.46
CA ARG A 140 7.48 11.30 -22.82
C ARG A 140 7.27 12.78 -23.07
N LEU A 141 6.69 13.52 -22.14
CA LEU A 141 6.50 14.96 -22.25
C LEU A 141 7.84 15.69 -22.25
N ALA A 142 8.73 15.36 -21.31
CA ALA A 142 10.05 15.95 -21.23
C ALA A 142 10.87 15.69 -22.51
N PHE A 143 10.88 14.45 -22.99
CA PHE A 143 11.57 14.07 -24.22
C PHE A 143 11.02 14.84 -25.42
N ALA A 144 9.69 14.87 -25.60
CA ALA A 144 9.07 15.56 -26.72
C ALA A 144 9.39 17.06 -26.71
N TYR A 145 9.34 17.70 -25.54
CA TYR A 145 9.67 19.12 -25.40
C TYR A 145 11.15 19.39 -25.69
N LEU A 146 12.07 18.69 -25.02
CA LEU A 146 13.50 18.88 -25.15
C LEU A 146 14.02 18.57 -26.57
N ASN A 147 13.48 17.53 -27.19
CA ASN A 147 13.80 17.18 -28.57
C ASN A 147 13.33 18.24 -29.56
N ASN A 148 12.14 18.82 -29.34
CA ASN A 148 11.57 19.85 -30.22
C ASN A 148 12.38 21.17 -30.18
N ILE A 149 12.97 21.51 -29.03
CA ILE A 149 13.85 22.70 -28.90
C ILE A 149 15.32 22.40 -29.21
N GLY A 150 15.64 21.18 -29.71
CA GLY A 150 16.98 20.81 -30.18
C GLY A 150 18.02 20.58 -29.08
N VAL A 151 17.59 20.26 -27.84
CA VAL A 151 18.52 19.99 -26.73
C VAL A 151 19.27 18.67 -26.99
N GLN A 152 20.60 18.74 -27.10
CA GLN A 152 21.44 17.55 -27.17
C GLN A 152 21.34 16.77 -25.83
N GLY A 153 21.00 15.47 -25.90
CA GLY A 153 20.80 14.64 -24.71
C GLY A 153 19.38 14.65 -24.14
N ALA A 154 18.38 15.08 -24.91
CA ALA A 154 16.96 15.08 -24.53
C ALA A 154 16.51 13.73 -23.94
N LEU A 155 16.97 12.60 -24.51
CA LEU A 155 16.68 11.26 -24.01
C LEU A 155 17.27 11.04 -22.61
N THR A 156 18.50 11.45 -22.36
CA THR A 156 19.15 11.28 -21.06
C THR A 156 18.44 12.07 -19.96
N ILE A 157 18.07 13.32 -20.26
CA ILE A 157 17.38 14.19 -19.31
C ILE A 157 15.99 13.65 -19.00
N SER A 158 15.23 13.24 -20.02
CA SER A 158 13.88 12.68 -19.82
C SER A 158 13.91 11.37 -19.06
N THR A 159 14.89 10.50 -19.33
CA THR A 159 15.08 9.23 -18.61
C THR A 159 15.50 9.48 -17.16
N LEU A 160 16.33 10.47 -16.90
CA LEU A 160 16.69 10.86 -15.53
C LEU A 160 15.47 11.35 -14.75
N ALA A 161 14.60 12.14 -15.37
CA ALA A 161 13.35 12.59 -14.77
C ALA A 161 12.40 11.43 -14.47
N GLU A 162 12.33 10.41 -15.35
CA GLU A 162 11.57 9.18 -15.12
C GLU A 162 12.09 8.43 -13.90
N TYR A 163 13.39 8.16 -13.83
CA TYR A 163 13.97 7.44 -12.69
C TYR A 163 13.83 8.22 -11.38
N ALA A 164 14.00 9.53 -11.38
CA ALA A 164 13.76 10.37 -10.21
C ALA A 164 12.31 10.24 -9.73
N THR A 165 11.35 10.25 -10.66
CA THR A 165 9.94 10.05 -10.34
C THR A 165 9.65 8.65 -9.83
N ILE A 166 10.25 7.61 -10.42
CA ILE A 166 10.09 6.22 -9.94
C ILE A 166 10.64 6.06 -8.52
N ILE A 167 11.81 6.64 -8.21
CA ILE A 167 12.37 6.62 -6.84
C ILE A 167 11.41 7.28 -5.87
N PHE A 168 10.82 8.41 -6.23
CA PHE A 168 9.81 9.08 -5.42
C PHE A 168 8.56 8.21 -5.21
N VAL A 169 8.06 7.57 -6.27
CA VAL A 169 6.90 6.67 -6.24
C VAL A 169 7.17 5.47 -5.32
N VAL A 170 8.35 4.86 -5.41
CA VAL A 170 8.75 3.75 -4.54
C VAL A 170 8.80 4.22 -3.08
N PHE A 171 9.35 5.40 -2.83
CA PHE A 171 9.35 5.97 -1.49
C PHE A 171 7.94 6.14 -0.93
N VAL A 172 7.01 6.75 -1.69
CA VAL A 172 5.61 6.94 -1.27
C VAL A 172 4.92 5.60 -1.03
N ALA A 173 5.20 4.58 -1.86
CA ALA A 173 4.65 3.24 -1.67
C ALA A 173 5.17 2.57 -0.37
N LEU A 174 6.46 2.73 -0.05
CA LEU A 174 7.04 2.24 1.20
C LEU A 174 6.50 2.98 2.43
N GLU A 175 6.29 4.29 2.33
CA GLU A 175 5.66 5.09 3.37
C GLU A 175 4.23 4.63 3.64
N GLN A 176 3.48 4.31 2.59
CA GLN A 176 2.12 3.76 2.70
C GLN A 176 2.09 2.41 3.42
N LEU A 177 3.14 1.59 3.25
CA LEU A 177 3.28 0.33 3.98
C LEU A 177 3.65 0.51 5.45
N ALA A 178 3.89 1.72 5.92
CA ALA A 178 4.30 2.05 7.29
C ALA A 178 5.54 1.26 7.77
N ILE A 179 6.42 0.83 6.84
CA ILE A 179 7.63 0.07 7.14
C ILE A 179 8.76 1.06 7.42
N GLY A 180 9.19 1.13 8.68
CA GLY A 180 10.35 1.94 9.08
C GLY A 180 10.24 3.42 8.70
N THR A 181 9.03 3.98 8.74
CA THR A 181 8.70 5.32 8.22
C THR A 181 9.66 6.41 8.69
N THR A 182 10.04 6.41 9.96
CA THR A 182 10.93 7.45 10.51
C THR A 182 12.31 7.44 9.86
N LEU A 183 12.94 6.27 9.71
CA LEU A 183 14.25 6.12 9.08
C LEU A 183 14.17 6.39 7.57
N LEU A 184 13.13 5.89 6.93
CA LEU A 184 12.91 6.04 5.51
C LEU A 184 12.66 7.50 5.13
N THR A 185 11.79 8.19 5.90
CA THR A 185 11.50 9.61 5.71
C THR A 185 12.72 10.49 5.95
N ALA A 186 13.51 10.21 7.00
CA ALA A 186 14.75 10.93 7.25
C ALA A 186 15.77 10.73 6.13
N ALA A 187 15.99 9.50 5.67
CA ALA A 187 16.90 9.19 4.57
C ALA A 187 16.46 9.88 3.27
N PHE A 188 15.16 9.87 2.98
CA PHE A 188 14.60 10.55 1.82
C PHE A 188 14.77 12.08 1.90
N GLN A 189 14.43 12.68 3.04
CA GLN A 189 14.56 14.14 3.26
C GLN A 189 16.02 14.59 3.12
N ILE A 190 16.96 13.84 3.70
CA ILE A 190 18.40 14.14 3.60
C ILE A 190 18.87 13.98 2.15
N GLY A 191 18.54 12.86 1.51
CA GLY A 191 18.97 12.57 0.13
C GLY A 191 18.39 13.57 -0.88
N PHE A 192 17.09 13.79 -0.87
CA PHE A 192 16.45 14.76 -1.76
C PHE A 192 16.81 16.20 -1.43
N GLY A 193 16.95 16.51 -0.13
CA GLY A 193 17.43 17.81 0.31
C GLY A 193 18.84 18.11 -0.20
N ALA A 194 19.76 17.14 -0.14
CA ALA A 194 21.13 17.28 -0.66
C ALA A 194 21.14 17.45 -2.18
N ILE A 195 20.35 16.68 -2.93
CA ILE A 195 20.21 16.81 -4.39
C ILE A 195 19.61 18.17 -4.73
N GLY A 196 18.53 18.57 -4.04
CA GLY A 196 17.90 19.87 -4.24
C GLY A 196 18.85 21.04 -3.97
N LEU A 197 19.64 20.97 -2.90
CA LEU A 197 20.65 21.95 -2.58
C LEU A 197 21.77 22.01 -3.66
N ALA A 198 22.24 20.85 -4.11
CA ALA A 198 23.24 20.76 -5.17
C ALA A 198 22.75 21.39 -6.47
N LEU A 199 21.50 21.11 -6.87
CA LEU A 199 20.88 21.71 -8.05
C LEU A 199 20.67 23.22 -7.87
N ALA A 200 20.19 23.65 -6.72
CA ALA A 200 20.00 25.07 -6.42
C ALA A 200 21.32 25.85 -6.51
N LEU A 201 22.42 25.28 -5.98
CA LEU A 201 23.76 25.87 -6.09
C LEU A 201 24.26 25.84 -7.53
N ALA A 202 24.11 24.74 -8.25
CA ALA A 202 24.56 24.63 -9.64
C ALA A 202 23.87 25.65 -10.54
N PHE A 203 22.54 25.74 -10.47
CA PHE A 203 21.77 26.72 -11.27
C PHE A 203 21.89 28.14 -10.75
N GLY A 204 21.97 28.34 -9.44
CA GLY A 204 22.12 29.66 -8.82
C GLY A 204 23.48 30.29 -9.15
N LEU A 205 24.56 29.55 -9.01
CA LEU A 205 25.90 30.03 -9.34
C LEU A 205 26.12 30.10 -10.87
N GLY A 206 25.67 29.09 -11.61
CA GLY A 206 25.79 29.04 -13.06
C GLY A 206 24.93 30.07 -13.80
N GLY A 207 23.76 30.42 -13.22
CA GLY A 207 22.86 31.41 -13.79
C GLY A 207 23.12 32.87 -13.40
N ARG A 208 24.14 33.15 -12.58
CA ARG A 208 24.42 34.48 -12.02
C ARG A 208 24.59 35.57 -13.09
N GLU A 209 25.32 35.30 -14.15
CA GLU A 209 25.57 36.26 -15.23
C GLU A 209 24.29 36.54 -16.03
N TRP A 210 23.50 35.54 -16.31
CA TRP A 210 22.21 35.67 -16.98
C TRP A 210 21.24 36.49 -16.13
N ALA A 211 21.13 36.23 -14.84
CA ALA A 211 20.29 36.96 -13.89
C ALA A 211 20.72 38.45 -13.79
N ALA A 212 22.02 38.71 -13.69
CA ALA A 212 22.57 40.09 -13.68
C ALA A 212 22.22 40.83 -14.97
N GLY A 213 22.29 40.18 -16.12
CA GLY A 213 21.89 40.76 -17.41
C GLY A 213 20.41 41.12 -17.50
N VAL A 214 19.54 40.27 -16.95
CA VAL A 214 18.08 40.54 -16.90
C VAL A 214 17.80 41.70 -15.97
N ILE A 215 18.40 41.74 -14.78
CA ILE A 215 18.21 42.85 -13.81
C ILE A 215 18.66 44.17 -14.40
N LYS A 216 19.84 44.19 -15.07
CA LYS A 216 20.35 45.38 -15.71
C LYS A 216 19.38 45.96 -16.77
N LYS A 217 18.79 45.09 -17.61
CA LYS A 217 17.80 45.49 -18.62
C LYS A 217 16.50 46.02 -18.01
N LEU A 218 16.14 45.62 -16.80
CA LEU A 218 14.95 46.09 -16.10
C LEU A 218 15.19 47.40 -15.36
N THR A 219 16.43 47.68 -14.97
CA THR A 219 16.80 48.86 -14.18
C THR A 219 17.24 50.05 -15.06
N GLU A 220 17.66 49.79 -16.31
CA GLU A 220 18.06 50.82 -17.29
C GLU A 220 16.87 51.36 -18.12
N LYS A 221 15.62 51.16 -17.67
CA LYS A 221 14.39 51.79 -18.20
C LYS A 221 13.96 52.92 -17.30
#